data_f106fadedea9f9e7c187129e1e103b1a
#
_entry.id   f106fadedea9f9e7c187129e1e103b1a
#
_cell.length_a   1.000
_cell.length_b   1.000
_cell.length_c   1.000
_cell.angle_alpha   90.00
_cell.angle_beta   90.00
_cell.angle_gamma   90.00
#
_symmetry.space_group_name_H-M   'P 1'
#
loop_
_entity.id
_entity.type
_entity.pdbx_description
1 polymer ?
#
loop_
_entity_poly.entity_id
_entity_poly.type
_entity_poly.pdbx_seq_one_letter_code
_entity_poly.pdbx_strand_id
1 'polypeptide(L)'
;MNVNYLKRYIISSYVLVWALIIFVAAPASLIFKVPPVIMWIVRNIVAWSPSYLLLFGWKYFRTDEKRTTFLKRCFSAKVSLLPLLSSFGLTFGLSVLSLFIYSLMTQKTMFSYINLGTVSLPLSIFLSFTSGPTGEELGWRGYMREEFNKKYHFLKSSIYQGLVWCFWHTLL
;
A
#
# COMPACT_ATOMS: atom_id res chain seq x y z
N MET A 1 13.01 -11.38 21.78
CA MET A 1 12.23 -10.63 20.78
C MET A 1 11.47 -9.52 21.50
N ASN A 2 11.70 -8.28 21.15
CA ASN A 2 11.08 -7.16 21.87
C ASN A 2 9.70 -6.86 21.27
N VAL A 3 8.64 -7.38 21.87
CA VAL A 3 7.21 -7.16 21.46
C VAL A 3 6.89 -5.66 21.29
N ASN A 4 7.69 -4.82 21.92
CA ASN A 4 7.54 -3.39 21.84
C ASN A 4 7.80 -2.78 20.46
N TYR A 5 8.67 -3.36 19.62
CA TYR A 5 8.99 -2.77 18.31
C TYR A 5 7.84 -2.84 17.32
N LEU A 6 7.20 -4.02 17.18
CA LEU A 6 6.04 -4.18 16.32
C LEU A 6 4.87 -3.28 16.77
N LYS A 7 4.58 -3.26 18.09
CA LYS A 7 3.54 -2.39 18.64
C LYS A 7 3.84 -0.91 18.37
N ARG A 8 5.09 -0.49 18.61
CA ARG A 8 5.53 0.88 18.29
C ARG A 8 5.33 1.23 16.82
N TYR A 9 5.72 0.32 15.93
CA TYR A 9 5.58 0.52 14.49
C TYR A 9 4.09 0.69 14.10
N ILE A 10 3.21 -0.20 14.55
CA ILE A 10 1.78 -0.13 14.27
C ILE A 10 1.20 1.20 14.78
N ILE A 11 1.44 1.55 16.03
CA ILE A 11 0.93 2.81 16.62
C ILE A 11 1.48 4.01 15.84
N SER A 12 2.78 4.04 15.57
CA SER A 12 3.40 5.15 14.84
C SER A 12 2.87 5.29 13.41
N SER A 13 2.52 4.18 12.73
CA SER A 13 1.93 4.23 11.39
C SER A 13 0.54 4.86 11.40
N TYR A 14 -0.28 4.59 12.42
CA TYR A 14 -1.57 5.25 12.60
C TYR A 14 -1.40 6.74 12.96
N VAL A 15 -0.53 7.04 13.91
CA VAL A 15 -0.26 8.44 14.31
C VAL A 15 0.25 9.26 13.12
N LEU A 16 1.18 8.71 12.33
CA LEU A 16 1.75 9.43 11.20
C LEU A 16 0.72 9.65 10.10
N VAL A 17 -0.09 8.64 9.73
CA VAL A 17 -1.13 8.82 8.71
C VAL A 17 -2.15 9.86 9.13
N TRP A 18 -2.61 9.84 10.39
CA TRP A 18 -3.51 10.85 10.93
C TRP A 18 -2.88 12.25 10.91
N ALA A 19 -1.64 12.38 11.34
CA ALA A 19 -0.95 13.66 11.29
C ALA A 19 -0.86 14.19 9.84
N LEU A 20 -0.52 13.33 8.88
CA LEU A 20 -0.46 13.73 7.47
C LEU A 20 -1.85 14.08 6.90
N ILE A 21 -2.90 13.35 7.29
CA ILE A 21 -4.26 13.70 6.88
C ILE A 21 -4.67 15.07 7.44
N ILE A 22 -4.51 15.27 8.74
CA ILE A 22 -4.98 16.50 9.43
C ILE A 22 -4.15 17.71 9.02
N PHE A 23 -2.82 17.59 8.96
CA PHE A 23 -1.94 18.74 8.76
C PHE A 23 -1.53 18.97 7.31
N VAL A 24 -1.72 17.99 6.40
CA VAL A 24 -1.32 18.12 5.01
C VAL A 24 -2.52 17.94 4.08
N ALA A 25 -3.21 16.78 4.12
CA ALA A 25 -4.24 16.47 3.14
C ALA A 25 -5.51 17.32 3.34
N ALA A 26 -5.98 17.47 4.58
CA ALA A 26 -7.17 18.27 4.86
C ALA A 26 -6.97 19.76 4.55
N PRO A 27 -5.89 20.43 4.96
CA PRO A 27 -5.61 21.79 4.53
C PRO A 27 -5.49 21.93 3.00
N ALA A 28 -4.77 21.04 2.35
CA ALA A 28 -4.64 21.04 0.89
C ALA A 28 -6.00 20.98 0.17
N SER A 29 -6.91 20.15 0.67
CA SER A 29 -8.24 19.98 0.09
C SER A 29 -9.22 21.09 0.48
N LEU A 30 -9.32 21.40 1.77
CA LEU A 30 -10.39 22.24 2.31
C LEU A 30 -10.05 23.73 2.31
N ILE A 31 -8.79 24.08 2.59
CA ILE A 31 -8.34 25.47 2.70
C ILE A 31 -7.78 25.95 1.37
N PHE A 32 -6.77 25.26 0.85
CA PHE A 32 -6.08 25.67 -0.38
C PHE A 32 -6.78 25.24 -1.65
N LYS A 33 -7.75 24.30 -1.58
CA LYS A 33 -8.51 23.78 -2.71
C LYS A 33 -7.61 23.44 -3.90
N VAL A 34 -6.52 22.75 -3.61
CA VAL A 34 -5.49 22.42 -4.61
C VAL A 34 -6.06 21.61 -5.78
N PRO A 35 -5.53 21.79 -7.01
CA PRO A 35 -5.95 21.02 -8.17
C PRO A 35 -5.87 19.49 -7.95
N PRO A 36 -6.70 18.69 -8.67
CA PRO A 36 -6.73 17.23 -8.51
C PRO A 36 -5.37 16.54 -8.65
N VAL A 37 -4.51 17.03 -9.54
CA VAL A 37 -3.15 16.50 -9.73
C VAL A 37 -2.29 16.68 -8.47
N ILE A 38 -2.36 17.87 -7.84
CA ILE A 38 -1.63 18.13 -6.59
C ILE A 38 -2.23 17.30 -5.45
N MET A 39 -3.56 17.19 -5.37
CA MET A 39 -4.22 16.34 -4.38
C MET A 39 -3.84 14.88 -4.54
N TRP A 40 -3.67 14.40 -5.75
CA TRP A 40 -3.15 13.06 -6.01
C TRP A 40 -1.74 12.87 -5.42
N ILE A 41 -0.82 13.83 -5.62
CA ILE A 41 0.53 13.80 -5.02
C ILE A 41 0.44 13.76 -3.49
N VAL A 42 -0.41 14.61 -2.90
CA VAL A 42 -0.62 14.65 -1.45
C VAL A 42 -1.09 13.30 -0.92
N ARG A 43 -2.07 12.67 -1.56
CA ARG A 43 -2.54 11.33 -1.17
C ARG A 43 -1.44 10.27 -1.24
N ASN A 44 -0.59 10.34 -2.26
CA ASN A 44 0.56 9.44 -2.36
C ASN A 44 1.55 9.65 -1.21
N ILE A 45 1.85 10.90 -0.85
CA ILE A 45 2.70 11.20 0.31
C ILE A 45 2.11 10.60 1.58
N VAL A 46 0.81 10.73 1.81
CA VAL A 46 0.12 10.14 2.96
C VAL A 46 0.20 8.61 2.95
N ALA A 47 -0.06 7.99 1.80
CA ALA A 47 -0.05 6.53 1.65
C ALA A 47 1.34 5.91 1.88
N TRP A 48 2.43 6.63 1.61
CA TRP A 48 3.80 6.18 1.86
C TRP A 48 4.19 6.19 3.34
N SER A 49 3.35 6.67 4.24
CA SER A 49 3.66 6.83 5.67
C SER A 49 4.21 5.56 6.34
N PRO A 50 3.75 4.32 6.08
CA PRO A 50 4.33 3.12 6.69
C PRO A 50 5.80 2.91 6.32
N SER A 51 6.18 3.24 5.07
CA SER A 51 7.57 3.11 4.61
C SER A 51 8.46 4.22 5.14
N TYR A 52 7.96 5.44 5.27
CA TYR A 52 8.74 6.55 5.85
C TYR A 52 9.20 6.25 7.27
N LEU A 53 8.38 5.60 8.08
CA LEU A 53 8.77 5.20 9.43
C LEU A 53 10.02 4.32 9.43
N LEU A 54 10.12 3.38 8.49
CA LEU A 54 11.28 2.50 8.37
C LEU A 54 12.49 3.22 7.76
N LEU A 55 12.26 4.07 6.78
CA LEU A 55 13.35 4.81 6.13
C LEU A 55 14.00 5.81 7.08
N PHE A 56 13.23 6.50 7.92
CA PHE A 56 13.72 7.56 8.78
C PHE A 56 13.82 7.16 10.26
N GLY A 57 12.97 6.23 10.73
CA GLY A 57 12.87 5.81 12.11
C GLY A 57 13.43 4.41 12.42
N TRP A 58 14.27 3.83 11.55
CA TRP A 58 14.71 2.43 11.66
C TRP A 58 15.17 2.01 13.05
N LYS A 59 16.07 2.78 13.67
CA LYS A 59 16.62 2.48 15.00
C LYS A 59 15.56 2.44 16.11
N TYR A 60 14.44 3.11 15.92
CA TYR A 60 13.33 3.12 16.86
C TYR A 60 12.48 1.84 16.80
N PHE A 61 12.44 1.21 15.62
CA PHE A 61 11.62 0.03 15.36
C PHE A 61 12.41 -1.27 15.30
N ARG A 62 13.72 -1.20 15.08
CA ARG A 62 14.58 -2.37 14.98
C ARG A 62 16.03 -2.05 15.29
N THR A 63 16.68 -2.91 16.10
CA THR A 63 18.09 -2.74 16.49
C THR A 63 18.96 -3.95 16.18
N ASP A 64 18.36 -5.09 15.85
CA ASP A 64 19.03 -6.37 15.59
C ASP A 64 19.61 -6.48 14.17
N GLU A 65 19.21 -5.60 13.27
CA GLU A 65 19.66 -5.58 11.87
C GLU A 65 19.91 -4.15 11.38
N LYS A 66 20.88 -3.97 10.50
CA LYS A 66 21.12 -2.67 9.83
C LYS A 66 20.02 -2.42 8.79
N ARG A 67 19.52 -1.16 8.69
CA ARG A 67 18.54 -0.76 7.69
C ARG A 67 18.95 -1.14 6.26
N THR A 68 20.22 -0.95 5.92
CA THR A 68 20.76 -1.30 4.59
C THR A 68 20.67 -2.79 4.28
N THR A 69 20.88 -3.66 5.28
CA THR A 69 20.75 -5.10 5.13
C THR A 69 19.29 -5.49 4.90
N PHE A 70 18.37 -4.92 5.69
CA PHE A 70 16.93 -5.11 5.50
C PHE A 70 16.48 -4.69 4.10
N LEU A 71 16.83 -3.48 3.65
CA LEU A 71 16.48 -2.98 2.33
C LEU A 71 17.04 -3.87 1.20
N LYS A 72 18.33 -4.25 1.30
CA LYS A 72 18.92 -5.20 0.33
C LYS A 72 18.11 -6.49 0.24
N ARG A 73 17.72 -7.06 1.38
CA ARG A 73 16.93 -8.29 1.43
C ARG A 73 15.53 -8.11 0.82
N CYS A 74 14.86 -7.00 1.07
CA CYS A 74 13.55 -6.71 0.46
C CYS A 74 13.60 -6.58 -1.07
N PHE A 75 14.68 -6.02 -1.61
CA PHE A 75 14.81 -5.75 -3.04
C PHE A 75 15.68 -6.77 -3.82
N SER A 76 16.33 -7.69 -3.14
CA SER A 76 17.17 -8.73 -3.78
C SER A 76 16.46 -10.06 -3.99
N ALA A 77 15.21 -10.17 -3.60
CA ALA A 77 14.44 -11.40 -3.75
C ALA A 77 14.28 -11.75 -5.25
N LYS A 78 14.73 -12.94 -5.61
CA LYS A 78 14.43 -13.50 -6.95
C LYS A 78 12.94 -13.81 -7.00
N VAL A 79 12.21 -13.09 -7.82
CA VAL A 79 10.78 -13.33 -8.02
C VAL A 79 10.64 -14.46 -9.02
N SER A 80 9.98 -15.54 -8.66
CA SER A 80 9.61 -16.58 -9.62
C SER A 80 8.56 -16.05 -10.61
N LEU A 81 8.78 -16.28 -11.88
CA LEU A 81 7.89 -15.79 -12.94
C LEU A 81 6.48 -16.40 -12.84
N LEU A 82 6.38 -17.67 -12.44
CA LEU A 82 5.07 -18.36 -12.37
C LEU A 82 4.10 -17.73 -11.36
N PRO A 83 4.47 -17.48 -10.08
CA PRO A 83 3.60 -16.76 -9.17
C PRO A 83 3.25 -15.33 -9.63
N LEU A 84 4.18 -14.66 -10.29
CA LEU A 84 3.93 -13.31 -10.83
C LEU A 84 2.87 -13.36 -11.94
N LEU A 85 3.02 -14.25 -12.91
CA LEU A 85 2.07 -14.41 -14.01
C LEU A 85 0.71 -14.92 -13.53
N SER A 86 0.68 -15.86 -12.58
CA SER A 86 -0.58 -16.36 -12.00
C SER A 86 -1.32 -15.29 -11.22
N SER A 87 -0.63 -14.47 -10.44
CA SER A 87 -1.23 -13.34 -9.72
C SER A 87 -1.80 -12.31 -10.70
N PHE A 88 -1.04 -11.96 -11.73
CA PHE A 88 -1.49 -11.05 -12.78
C PHE A 88 -2.71 -11.63 -13.52
N GLY A 89 -2.64 -12.88 -13.96
CA GLY A 89 -3.73 -13.55 -14.67
C GLY A 89 -5.00 -13.66 -13.83
N LEU A 90 -4.86 -13.98 -12.54
CA LEU A 90 -6.01 -14.04 -11.62
C LEU A 90 -6.65 -12.66 -11.45
N THR A 91 -5.86 -11.63 -11.18
CA THR A 91 -6.36 -10.26 -10.98
C THR A 91 -7.03 -9.74 -12.26
N PHE A 92 -6.40 -9.94 -13.41
CA PHE A 92 -6.95 -9.57 -14.70
C PHE A 92 -8.26 -10.32 -15.01
N GLY A 93 -8.27 -11.65 -14.80
CA GLY A 93 -9.46 -12.48 -14.99
C GLY A 93 -10.64 -12.06 -14.11
N LEU A 94 -10.38 -11.78 -12.82
CA LEU A 94 -11.41 -11.27 -11.90
C LEU A 94 -11.92 -9.89 -12.33
N SER A 95 -11.06 -9.01 -12.82
CA SER A 95 -11.46 -7.69 -13.31
C SER A 95 -12.37 -7.81 -14.55
N VAL A 96 -11.99 -8.64 -15.51
CA VAL A 96 -12.81 -8.92 -16.70
C VAL A 96 -14.16 -9.54 -16.32
N LEU A 97 -14.15 -10.53 -15.42
CA LEU A 97 -15.37 -11.16 -14.91
C LEU A 97 -16.29 -10.13 -14.22
N SER A 98 -15.74 -9.25 -13.41
CA SER A 98 -16.51 -8.18 -12.75
C SER A 98 -17.14 -7.23 -13.77
N LEU A 99 -16.39 -6.81 -14.77
CA LEU A 99 -16.91 -5.97 -15.87
C LEU A 99 -18.00 -6.69 -16.66
N PHE A 100 -17.83 -7.98 -16.91
CA PHE A 100 -18.82 -8.80 -17.62
C PHE A 100 -20.13 -8.90 -16.84
N ILE A 101 -20.07 -9.25 -15.56
CA ILE A 101 -21.26 -9.33 -14.67
C ILE A 101 -21.96 -7.98 -14.62
N TYR A 102 -21.21 -6.89 -14.46
CA TYR A 102 -21.77 -5.54 -14.40
C TYR A 102 -22.42 -5.12 -15.74
N SER A 103 -21.83 -5.50 -16.86
CA SER A 103 -22.39 -5.34 -18.21
C SER A 103 -23.74 -6.03 -18.35
N LEU A 104 -23.86 -7.27 -17.88
CA LEU A 104 -25.13 -8.01 -17.88
C LEU A 104 -26.21 -7.33 -17.01
N MET A 105 -25.82 -6.84 -15.83
CA MET A 105 -26.77 -6.17 -14.91
C MET A 105 -27.27 -4.83 -15.45
N THR A 106 -26.45 -4.11 -16.19
CA THR A 106 -26.75 -2.75 -16.69
C THR A 106 -27.22 -2.73 -18.14
N GLN A 107 -27.20 -3.88 -18.82
CA GLN A 107 -27.53 -4.03 -20.25
C GLN A 107 -26.70 -3.10 -21.17
N LYS A 108 -25.48 -2.76 -20.77
CA LYS A 108 -24.53 -1.96 -21.55
C LYS A 108 -23.34 -2.82 -21.94
N THR A 109 -22.69 -2.47 -23.05
CA THR A 109 -21.50 -3.20 -23.49
C THR A 109 -20.36 -3.04 -22.47
N MET A 110 -19.59 -4.11 -22.27
CA MET A 110 -18.44 -4.11 -21.35
C MET A 110 -17.45 -2.97 -21.64
N PHE A 111 -17.27 -2.65 -22.93
CA PHE A 111 -16.36 -1.58 -23.36
C PHE A 111 -16.82 -0.17 -22.98
N SER A 112 -18.12 0.05 -22.71
CA SER A 112 -18.64 1.35 -22.28
C SER A 112 -18.13 1.76 -20.88
N TYR A 113 -17.60 0.82 -20.10
CA TYR A 113 -17.04 1.05 -18.77
C TYR A 113 -15.52 1.20 -18.76
N ILE A 114 -14.87 0.97 -19.90
CA ILE A 114 -13.43 1.17 -20.04
C ILE A 114 -13.20 2.63 -20.40
N ASN A 115 -12.90 3.43 -19.40
CA ASN A 115 -12.50 4.82 -19.60
C ASN A 115 -10.98 4.91 -19.54
N LEU A 116 -10.34 5.08 -20.68
CA LEU A 116 -8.88 5.28 -20.76
C LEU A 116 -8.47 6.69 -20.28
N GLY A 117 -9.43 7.55 -19.98
CA GLY A 117 -9.19 8.87 -19.44
C GLY A 117 -8.42 9.80 -20.38
N THR A 118 -8.07 10.97 -19.87
CA THR A 118 -7.23 11.96 -20.55
C THR A 118 -5.73 11.73 -20.27
N VAL A 119 -5.40 10.77 -19.40
CA VAL A 119 -4.02 10.48 -18.99
C VAL A 119 -3.44 9.43 -19.92
N SER A 120 -2.27 9.69 -20.48
CA SER A 120 -1.59 8.72 -21.35
C SER A 120 -1.31 7.41 -20.61
N LEU A 121 -1.37 6.28 -21.32
CA LEU A 121 -1.12 4.95 -20.73
C LEU A 121 0.23 4.86 -19.98
N PRO A 122 1.37 5.35 -20.51
CA PRO A 122 2.62 5.34 -19.77
C PRO A 122 2.55 6.12 -18.45
N LEU A 123 1.89 7.26 -18.43
CA LEU A 123 1.71 8.05 -17.22
C LEU A 123 0.80 7.33 -16.22
N SER A 124 -0.29 6.71 -16.67
CA SER A 124 -1.18 5.90 -15.82
C SER A 124 -0.43 4.74 -15.17
N ILE A 125 0.42 4.04 -15.91
CA ILE A 125 1.27 2.97 -15.40
C ILE A 125 2.23 3.53 -14.33
N PHE A 126 2.95 4.61 -14.63
CA PHE A 126 3.86 5.25 -13.68
C PHE A 126 3.15 5.68 -12.40
N LEU A 127 1.99 6.32 -12.54
CA LEU A 127 1.18 6.74 -11.40
C LEU A 127 0.71 5.55 -10.56
N SER A 128 0.34 4.44 -11.18
CA SER A 128 -0.06 3.21 -10.48
C SER A 128 1.09 2.59 -9.72
N PHE A 129 2.31 2.60 -10.25
CA PHE A 129 3.51 2.12 -9.57
C PHE A 129 3.93 3.00 -8.40
N THR A 130 3.75 4.31 -8.50
CA THR A 130 4.11 5.25 -7.44
C THR A 130 3.00 5.47 -6.42
N SER A 131 1.80 4.94 -6.68
CA SER A 131 0.64 5.06 -5.78
C SER A 131 0.82 4.29 -4.47
N GLY A 132 -0.11 4.47 -3.56
CA GLY A 132 -0.11 3.92 -2.20
C GLY A 132 0.40 2.50 -2.07
N PRO A 133 -0.11 1.51 -2.87
CA PRO A 133 0.31 0.11 -2.71
C PRO A 133 1.82 -0.09 -2.71
N THR A 134 2.56 0.53 -3.62
CA THR A 134 4.03 0.41 -3.67
C THR A 134 4.68 1.07 -2.45
N GLY A 135 4.18 2.23 -2.05
CA GLY A 135 4.70 2.97 -0.90
C GLY A 135 4.48 2.29 0.44
N GLU A 136 3.42 1.49 0.54
CA GLU A 136 3.06 0.79 1.77
C GLU A 136 3.82 -0.54 1.96
N GLU A 137 4.23 -1.18 0.86
CA GLU A 137 4.72 -2.56 0.85
C GLU A 137 5.94 -2.80 1.73
N LEU A 138 6.88 -1.85 1.74
CA LEU A 138 8.06 -1.95 2.59
C LEU A 138 7.68 -2.03 4.07
N GLY A 139 6.66 -1.27 4.46
CA GLY A 139 6.13 -1.26 5.81
C GLY A 139 5.31 -2.50 6.14
N TRP A 140 4.31 -2.80 5.35
CA TRP A 140 3.35 -3.85 5.64
C TRP A 140 3.91 -5.25 5.33
N ARG A 141 4.43 -5.46 4.13
CA ARG A 141 4.91 -6.78 3.70
C ARG A 141 6.39 -7.01 3.96
N GLY A 142 7.20 -5.95 3.98
CA GLY A 142 8.60 -6.06 4.36
C GLY A 142 8.75 -6.25 5.86
N TYR A 143 8.36 -5.28 6.66
CA TYR A 143 8.64 -5.24 8.09
C TYR A 143 7.55 -5.91 8.95
N MET A 144 6.31 -5.45 8.87
CA MET A 144 5.24 -5.89 9.78
C MET A 144 4.96 -7.39 9.63
N ARG A 145 4.89 -7.89 8.39
CA ARG A 145 4.70 -9.31 8.11
C ARG A 145 5.83 -10.16 8.70
N GLU A 146 7.07 -9.71 8.55
CA GLU A 146 8.23 -10.40 9.12
C GLU A 146 8.13 -10.50 10.65
N GLU A 147 7.79 -9.39 11.31
CA GLU A 147 7.65 -9.36 12.76
C GLU A 147 6.48 -10.22 13.27
N PHE A 148 5.36 -10.27 12.54
CA PHE A 148 4.27 -11.18 12.87
C PHE A 148 4.65 -12.64 12.67
N ASN A 149 5.37 -12.98 11.59
CA ASN A 149 5.79 -14.35 11.29
C ASN A 149 6.82 -14.90 12.29
N LYS A 150 7.58 -14.04 12.95
CA LYS A 150 8.47 -14.45 14.06
C LYS A 150 7.68 -14.92 15.30
N LYS A 151 6.45 -14.47 15.45
CA LYS A 151 5.63 -14.72 16.64
C LYS A 151 4.51 -15.73 16.43
N TYR A 152 3.95 -15.76 15.25
CA TYR A 152 2.75 -16.54 14.92
C TYR A 152 3.00 -17.39 13.68
N HIS A 153 2.30 -18.53 13.57
CA HIS A 153 2.26 -19.28 12.32
C HIS A 153 1.56 -18.48 11.19
N PHE A 154 1.79 -18.88 9.95
CA PHE A 154 1.39 -18.15 8.75
C PHE A 154 -0.05 -17.64 8.75
N LEU A 155 -1.04 -18.50 9.04
CA LEU A 155 -2.46 -18.12 8.99
C LEU A 155 -2.79 -17.01 10.01
N LYS A 156 -2.35 -17.18 11.26
CA LYS A 156 -2.58 -16.19 12.33
C LYS A 156 -1.86 -14.88 12.05
N SER A 157 -0.64 -14.94 11.54
CA SER A 157 0.13 -13.79 11.09
C SER A 157 -0.62 -13.01 9.99
N SER A 158 -1.15 -13.72 9.00
CA SER A 158 -1.89 -13.12 7.88
C SER A 158 -3.18 -12.45 8.34
N ILE A 159 -3.91 -13.07 9.27
CA ILE A 159 -5.14 -12.47 9.84
C ILE A 159 -4.81 -11.17 10.60
N TYR A 160 -3.82 -11.19 11.48
CA TYR A 160 -3.45 -9.98 12.24
C TYR A 160 -2.95 -8.86 11.33
N GLN A 161 -2.14 -9.20 10.34
CA GLN A 161 -1.69 -8.24 9.34
C GLN A 161 -2.85 -7.65 8.57
N GLY A 162 -3.80 -8.49 8.12
CA GLY A 162 -4.99 -8.06 7.40
C GLY A 162 -5.87 -7.13 8.24
N LEU A 163 -6.07 -7.43 9.53
CA LEU A 163 -6.84 -6.57 10.44
C LEU A 163 -6.16 -5.20 10.62
N VAL A 164 -4.86 -5.17 10.91
CA VAL A 164 -4.12 -3.91 11.05
C VAL A 164 -4.22 -3.09 9.77
N TRP A 165 -3.99 -3.72 8.61
CA TRP A 165 -4.05 -3.05 7.32
C TRP A 165 -5.46 -2.53 6.99
N CYS A 166 -6.49 -3.34 7.25
CA CYS A 166 -7.88 -2.96 7.03
C CYS A 166 -8.27 -1.73 7.88
N PHE A 167 -7.99 -1.77 9.18
CA PHE A 167 -8.27 -0.63 10.06
C PHE A 167 -7.47 0.62 9.69
N TRP A 168 -6.24 0.47 9.22
CA TRP A 168 -5.45 1.60 8.76
C TRP A 168 -6.09 2.27 7.52
N HIS A 169 -6.65 1.48 6.58
CA HIS A 169 -7.33 2.00 5.38
C HIS A 169 -8.68 2.66 5.67
N THR A 170 -9.33 2.37 6.78
CA THR A 170 -10.57 3.09 7.16
C THR A 170 -10.33 4.57 7.47
N LEU A 171 -9.07 5.00 7.53
CA LEU A 171 -8.64 6.36 7.83
C LEU A 171 -8.31 7.17 6.55
N LEU A 172 -8.18 6.53 5.41
CA LEU A 172 -7.85 7.12 4.11
C LEU A 172 -9.10 7.36 3.27
#